data_31628474dc859e61abda3353c81c3ad5
#
_entry.id   31628474dc859e61abda3353c81c3ad5
#
_cell.length_a   1.000
_cell.length_b   1.000
_cell.length_c   1.000
_cell.angle_alpha   90.00
_cell.angle_beta   90.00
_cell.angle_gamma   90.00
#
_symmetry.space_group_name_H-M   'P 1'
#
loop_
_entity.id
_entity.type
_entity.pdbx_description
1 polymer ?
#
loop_
_entity_poly.entity_id
_entity_poly.type
_entity_poly.pdbx_seq_one_letter_code
_entity_poly.pdbx_strand_id
1 'polypeptide(L)'
;MPVVVIANPKGGVGKSTLATNVAGYFASKGHSVMLGDADRQQSSRLWLGLRPPKVRPISSWEMTADLIVKPPRGTTHVVIDTPGGLHGWRFNDVMKMADKVIVPLQPSVFDIFATRAFLDQLASSKHGERLQIGLVGMRVDARTIASDHLHEFVASLNLPVLSYLRDTQNYVHLAARGLTLFDVAPGRVQKDLDQWDGICKWLDQ
;
A
#
# COMPACT_ATOMS: atom_id res chain seq x y z
N MET A 1 -15.61 -1.78 8.85
CA MET A 1 -14.21 -2.30 8.85
C MET A 1 -13.59 -1.89 7.53
N PRO A 2 -12.78 -0.86 7.51
CA PRO A 2 -12.14 -0.41 6.28
C PRO A 2 -11.15 -1.46 5.76
N VAL A 3 -11.20 -1.70 4.44
CA VAL A 3 -10.29 -2.58 3.70
C VAL A 3 -9.48 -1.70 2.75
N VAL A 4 -8.17 -1.63 3.00
CA VAL A 4 -7.21 -0.88 2.19
C VAL A 4 -6.43 -1.84 1.31
N VAL A 5 -6.49 -1.65 0.01
CA VAL A 5 -5.76 -2.47 -0.97
C VAL A 5 -4.59 -1.67 -1.53
N ILE A 6 -3.42 -2.27 -1.56
CA ILE A 6 -2.24 -1.69 -2.22
C ILE A 6 -2.06 -2.39 -3.55
N ALA A 7 -2.31 -1.70 -4.66
CA ALA A 7 -2.34 -2.32 -5.98
C ALA A 7 -1.67 -1.48 -7.07
N ASN A 8 -0.87 -2.14 -7.89
CA ASN A 8 -0.30 -1.63 -9.14
C ASN A 8 0.17 -2.83 -9.97
N PRO A 9 -0.03 -2.83 -11.31
CA PRO A 9 0.35 -3.95 -12.17
C PRO A 9 1.86 -4.20 -12.23
N LYS A 10 2.68 -3.20 -11.92
CA LYS A 10 4.14 -3.34 -11.99
C LYS A 10 4.73 -4.03 -10.75
N GLY A 11 5.72 -4.89 -10.99
CA GLY A 11 6.58 -5.42 -9.94
C GLY A 11 7.57 -4.37 -9.42
N GLY A 12 7.96 -4.45 -8.15
CA GLY A 12 9.03 -3.60 -7.57
C GLY A 12 8.65 -2.15 -7.24
N VAL A 13 7.41 -1.72 -7.47
CA VAL A 13 6.97 -0.33 -7.21
C VAL A 13 6.78 0.02 -5.72
N GLY A 14 6.99 -0.92 -4.80
CA GLY A 14 6.89 -0.68 -3.36
C GLY A 14 5.55 -1.06 -2.71
N LYS A 15 4.74 -1.92 -3.34
CA LYS A 15 3.44 -2.37 -2.77
C LYS A 15 3.58 -2.95 -1.37
N SER A 16 4.43 -3.94 -1.18
CA SER A 16 4.64 -4.58 0.13
C SER A 16 5.20 -3.60 1.17
N THR A 17 6.05 -2.65 0.75
CA THR A 17 6.53 -1.59 1.64
C THR A 17 5.38 -0.70 2.13
N LEU A 18 4.47 -0.30 1.24
CA LEU A 18 3.29 0.47 1.63
C LEU A 18 2.34 -0.38 2.48
N ALA A 19 2.03 -1.62 2.06
CA ALA A 19 1.09 -2.49 2.77
C ALA A 19 1.53 -2.72 4.22
N THR A 20 2.79 -3.06 4.44
CA THR A 20 3.34 -3.27 5.79
C THR A 20 3.31 -2.00 6.63
N ASN A 21 3.65 -0.84 6.06
CA ASN A 21 3.63 0.44 6.78
C ASN A 21 2.19 0.94 7.04
N VAL A 22 1.24 0.76 6.14
CA VAL A 22 -0.19 1.05 6.39
C VAL A 22 -0.73 0.18 7.52
N ALA A 23 -0.40 -1.12 7.51
CA ALA A 23 -0.76 -2.02 8.61
C ALA A 23 -0.11 -1.60 9.94
N GLY A 24 1.17 -1.19 9.90
CA GLY A 24 1.88 -0.63 11.06
C GLY A 24 1.26 0.66 11.58
N TYR A 25 0.82 1.54 10.69
CA TYR A 25 0.10 2.76 11.07
C TYR A 25 -1.17 2.44 11.85
N PHE A 26 -2.05 1.60 11.32
CA PHE A 26 -3.27 1.21 12.02
C PHE A 26 -2.98 0.51 13.36
N ALA A 27 -1.99 -0.39 13.38
CA ALA A 27 -1.59 -1.05 14.62
C ALA A 27 -1.08 -0.05 15.66
N SER A 28 -0.31 0.97 15.26
CA SER A 28 0.19 2.03 16.17
C SER A 28 -0.94 2.84 16.81
N LYS A 29 -2.07 2.98 16.11
CA LYS A 29 -3.31 3.60 16.61
C LYS A 29 -4.12 2.69 17.57
N GLY A 30 -3.69 1.45 17.77
CA GLY A 30 -4.36 0.48 18.64
C GLY A 30 -5.47 -0.34 17.97
N HIS A 31 -5.56 -0.29 16.64
CA HIS A 31 -6.52 -1.09 15.89
C HIS A 31 -6.14 -2.57 15.84
N SER A 32 -7.15 -3.44 15.73
CA SER A 32 -6.98 -4.87 15.44
C SER A 32 -6.82 -5.04 13.92
N VAL A 33 -5.59 -5.24 13.47
CA VAL A 33 -5.21 -5.19 12.06
C VAL A 33 -4.91 -6.57 11.52
N MET A 34 -5.43 -6.86 10.33
CA MET A 34 -5.02 -8.00 9.53
C MET A 34 -4.33 -7.55 8.25
N LEU A 35 -3.23 -8.22 7.91
CA LEU A 35 -2.50 -8.06 6.66
C LEU A 35 -2.66 -9.31 5.81
N GLY A 36 -3.36 -9.17 4.68
CA GLY A 36 -3.51 -10.19 3.67
C GLY A 36 -2.46 -10.04 2.57
N ASP A 37 -1.91 -11.14 2.13
CA ASP A 37 -0.93 -11.18 1.05
C ASP A 37 -1.48 -12.03 -0.10
N ALA A 38 -1.90 -11.38 -1.18
CA ALA A 38 -2.43 -12.02 -2.37
C ALA A 38 -1.34 -12.38 -3.40
N ASP A 39 -0.06 -12.04 -3.12
CA ASP A 39 1.07 -12.40 -3.97
C ASP A 39 1.53 -13.83 -3.68
N ARG A 40 1.88 -14.57 -4.73
CA ARG A 40 2.47 -15.91 -4.60
C ARG A 40 3.81 -15.90 -3.88
N GLN A 41 4.56 -14.81 -3.97
CA GLN A 41 5.84 -14.64 -3.27
C GLN A 41 5.66 -14.40 -1.76
N GLN A 42 4.48 -14.03 -1.32
CA GLN A 42 4.12 -13.82 0.08
C GLN A 42 5.10 -12.94 0.88
N SER A 43 5.56 -11.86 0.27
CA SER A 43 6.56 -10.96 0.87
C SER A 43 6.07 -10.33 2.18
N SER A 44 4.83 -9.87 2.23
CA SER A 44 4.22 -9.29 3.43
C SER A 44 3.96 -10.34 4.51
N ARG A 45 3.61 -11.57 4.12
CA ARG A 45 3.46 -12.70 5.06
C ARG A 45 4.80 -13.11 5.68
N LEU A 46 5.85 -13.21 4.87
CA LEU A 46 7.21 -13.50 5.37
C LEU A 46 7.68 -12.40 6.33
N TRP A 47 7.42 -11.14 5.99
CA TRP A 47 7.72 -10.01 6.86
C TRP A 47 6.99 -10.09 8.22
N LEU A 48 5.73 -10.52 8.25
CA LEU A 48 5.00 -10.75 9.51
C LEU A 48 5.70 -11.77 10.42
N GLY A 49 6.33 -12.79 9.84
CA GLY A 49 7.13 -13.78 10.59
C GLY A 49 8.37 -13.19 11.28
N LEU A 50 8.85 -12.03 10.81
CA LEU A 50 9.99 -11.33 11.42
C LEU A 50 9.55 -10.35 12.52
N ARG A 51 8.24 -10.07 12.65
CA ARG A 51 7.74 -9.03 13.54
C ARG A 51 7.99 -9.35 15.00
N PRO A 52 8.70 -8.49 15.76
CA PRO A 52 9.01 -8.76 17.16
C PRO A 52 7.76 -8.73 18.03
N PRO A 53 7.63 -9.62 19.04
CA PRO A 53 6.46 -9.67 19.92
C PRO A 53 6.27 -8.43 20.80
N LYS A 54 7.29 -7.58 20.93
CA LYS A 54 7.26 -6.34 21.73
C LYS A 54 6.58 -5.15 21.03
N VAL A 55 6.35 -5.23 19.72
CA VAL A 55 5.61 -4.20 18.98
C VAL A 55 4.14 -4.55 18.84
N ARG A 56 3.31 -3.60 18.44
CA ARG A 56 1.87 -3.82 18.26
C ARG A 56 1.64 -4.97 17.26
N PRO A 57 0.79 -5.94 17.59
CA PRO A 57 0.56 -7.10 16.72
C PRO A 57 -0.17 -6.71 15.44
N ILE A 58 0.19 -7.38 14.36
CA ILE A 58 -0.53 -7.41 13.09
C ILE A 58 -0.73 -8.88 12.77
N SER A 59 -1.98 -9.29 12.56
CA SER A 59 -2.31 -10.68 12.26
C SER A 59 -2.22 -10.98 10.78
N SER A 60 -1.78 -12.18 10.43
CA SER A 60 -1.83 -12.65 9.05
C SER A 60 -3.27 -12.98 8.66
N TRP A 61 -3.70 -12.52 7.49
CA TRP A 61 -4.94 -12.95 6.88
C TRP A 61 -4.64 -13.95 5.76
N GLU A 62 -5.15 -15.16 5.92
CA GLU A 62 -4.96 -16.18 4.89
C GLU A 62 -5.80 -15.87 3.65
N MET A 63 -5.11 -15.48 2.62
CA MET A 63 -5.64 -15.29 1.28
C MET A 63 -4.94 -16.29 0.37
N THR A 64 -5.66 -17.29 -0.08
CA THR A 64 -5.13 -18.19 -1.12
C THR A 64 -5.63 -17.75 -2.50
N ALA A 65 -5.05 -18.34 -3.53
CA ALA A 65 -5.48 -18.10 -4.90
C ALA A 65 -6.98 -18.35 -5.13
N ASP A 66 -7.56 -19.27 -4.36
CA ASP A 66 -8.90 -19.82 -4.57
C ASP A 66 -9.87 -19.55 -3.43
N LEU A 67 -9.39 -18.97 -2.31
CA LEU A 67 -10.22 -18.75 -1.12
C LEU A 67 -9.90 -17.44 -0.43
N ILE A 68 -10.88 -16.55 -0.36
CA ILE A 68 -10.86 -15.37 0.49
C ILE A 68 -11.74 -15.65 1.70
N VAL A 69 -11.13 -15.96 2.82
CA VAL A 69 -11.84 -16.21 4.08
C VAL A 69 -12.25 -14.86 4.69
N LYS A 70 -13.45 -14.78 5.26
CA LYS A 70 -13.84 -13.56 6.01
C LYS A 70 -12.89 -13.34 7.18
N PRO A 71 -12.46 -12.09 7.44
CA PRO A 71 -11.64 -11.79 8.60
C PRO A 71 -12.31 -12.25 9.91
N PRO A 72 -11.54 -12.68 10.90
CA PRO A 72 -12.08 -13.08 12.20
C PRO A 72 -12.88 -11.97 12.87
N ARG A 73 -13.82 -12.37 13.75
CA ARG A 73 -14.57 -11.40 14.57
C ARG A 73 -13.59 -10.58 15.41
N GLY A 74 -13.84 -9.27 15.51
CA GLY A 74 -12.98 -8.34 16.26
C GLY A 74 -11.90 -7.65 15.40
N THR A 75 -11.71 -8.06 14.14
CA THR A 75 -10.87 -7.32 13.19
C THR A 75 -11.51 -5.96 12.91
N THR A 76 -10.73 -4.88 13.07
CA THR A 76 -11.19 -3.51 12.82
C THR A 76 -10.69 -2.94 11.51
N HIS A 77 -9.50 -3.35 11.04
CA HIS A 77 -8.86 -2.86 9.81
C HIS A 77 -8.21 -4.01 9.05
N VAL A 78 -8.27 -3.93 7.74
CA VAL A 78 -7.65 -4.90 6.83
C VAL A 78 -6.79 -4.18 5.82
N VAL A 79 -5.59 -4.68 5.59
CA VAL A 79 -4.69 -4.23 4.52
C VAL A 79 -4.40 -5.42 3.62
N ILE A 80 -4.45 -5.20 2.30
CA ILE A 80 -4.18 -6.26 1.31
C ILE A 80 -2.99 -5.82 0.45
N ASP A 81 -1.92 -6.59 0.49
CA ASP A 81 -0.80 -6.52 -0.45
C ASP A 81 -1.13 -7.35 -1.68
N THR A 82 -0.92 -6.79 -2.88
CA THR A 82 -1.27 -7.47 -4.13
C THR A 82 -0.04 -7.75 -5.00
N PRO A 83 -0.09 -8.81 -5.84
CA PRO A 83 0.97 -9.09 -6.79
C PRO A 83 1.10 -8.01 -7.86
N GLY A 84 2.25 -7.99 -8.53
CA GLY A 84 2.36 -7.37 -9.84
C GLY A 84 1.50 -8.15 -10.85
N GLY A 85 0.72 -7.43 -11.67
CA GLY A 85 -0.14 -8.08 -12.66
C GLY A 85 -1.41 -8.71 -12.10
N LEU A 86 -1.98 -8.13 -11.06
CA LEU A 86 -3.31 -8.52 -10.57
C LEU A 86 -4.35 -8.29 -11.70
N HIS A 87 -4.96 -9.36 -12.20
CA HIS A 87 -5.92 -9.31 -13.30
C HIS A 87 -7.00 -10.40 -13.18
N GLY A 88 -7.99 -10.35 -14.08
CA GLY A 88 -9.05 -11.33 -14.18
C GLY A 88 -9.96 -11.36 -12.94
N TRP A 89 -10.42 -12.54 -12.58
CA TRP A 89 -11.37 -12.76 -11.49
C TRP A 89 -10.79 -12.33 -10.11
N ARG A 90 -9.50 -12.56 -9.88
CA ARG A 90 -8.82 -12.12 -8.63
C ARG A 90 -8.83 -10.61 -8.44
N PHE A 91 -8.64 -9.86 -9.52
CA PHE A 91 -8.78 -8.41 -9.47
C PHE A 91 -10.17 -8.02 -8.99
N ASN A 92 -11.22 -8.61 -9.57
CA ASN A 92 -12.59 -8.31 -9.22
C ASN A 92 -12.91 -8.69 -7.77
N ASP A 93 -12.43 -9.83 -7.28
CA ASP A 93 -12.68 -10.28 -5.91
C ASP A 93 -11.99 -9.39 -4.87
N VAL A 94 -10.74 -8.97 -5.13
CA VAL A 94 -10.02 -8.04 -4.26
C VAL A 94 -10.70 -6.66 -4.28
N MET A 95 -11.04 -6.12 -5.45
CA MET A 95 -11.69 -4.81 -5.56
C MET A 95 -13.12 -4.81 -5.00
N LYS A 96 -13.82 -5.94 -5.03
CA LYS A 96 -15.13 -6.10 -4.37
C LYS A 96 -15.06 -5.86 -2.86
N MET A 97 -13.95 -6.23 -2.23
CA MET A 97 -13.77 -6.04 -0.78
C MET A 97 -13.22 -4.68 -0.41
N ALA A 98 -12.52 -4.01 -1.33
CA ALA A 98 -11.82 -2.77 -1.07
C ALA A 98 -12.79 -1.62 -0.78
N ASP A 99 -12.45 -0.80 0.19
CA ASP A 99 -13.03 0.53 0.41
C ASP A 99 -12.08 1.59 -0.15
N LYS A 100 -10.76 1.38 0.06
CA LYS A 100 -9.69 2.27 -0.37
C LYS A 100 -8.65 1.52 -1.17
N VAL A 101 -8.13 2.14 -2.23
CA VAL A 101 -7.03 1.61 -3.04
C VAL A 101 -5.90 2.62 -3.06
N ILE A 102 -4.73 2.24 -2.55
CA ILE A 102 -3.50 3.03 -2.72
C ILE A 102 -2.74 2.48 -3.92
N VAL A 103 -2.44 3.35 -4.86
CA VAL A 103 -1.70 3.01 -6.07
C VAL A 103 -0.30 3.63 -5.99
N PRO A 104 0.73 2.82 -5.62
CA PRO A 104 2.12 3.27 -5.68
C PRO A 104 2.59 3.35 -7.13
N LEU A 105 3.37 4.39 -7.45
CA LEU A 105 4.02 4.52 -8.75
C LEU A 105 5.40 5.17 -8.60
N GLN A 106 6.32 4.82 -9.49
CA GLN A 106 7.68 5.37 -9.50
C GLN A 106 7.84 6.38 -10.65
N PRO A 107 8.80 7.30 -10.55
CA PRO A 107 9.12 8.26 -11.60
C PRO A 107 9.81 7.54 -12.79
N SER A 108 9.03 6.79 -13.56
CA SER A 108 9.45 6.03 -14.73
C SER A 108 8.35 6.07 -15.78
N VAL A 109 8.72 6.34 -17.04
CA VAL A 109 7.78 6.40 -18.16
C VAL A 109 6.97 5.11 -18.29
N PHE A 110 7.62 3.96 -18.13
CA PHE A 110 6.94 2.66 -18.21
C PHE A 110 5.95 2.42 -17.06
N ASP A 111 6.26 2.95 -15.87
CA ASP A 111 5.35 2.85 -14.72
C ASP A 111 4.15 3.76 -14.89
N ILE A 112 4.35 4.96 -15.45
CA ILE A 112 3.31 5.92 -15.79
C ILE A 112 2.27 5.29 -16.74
N PHE A 113 2.71 4.70 -17.86
CA PHE A 113 1.80 4.08 -18.82
C PHE A 113 1.04 2.89 -18.22
N ALA A 114 1.74 2.00 -17.50
CA ALA A 114 1.11 0.86 -16.87
C ALA A 114 0.09 1.27 -15.79
N THR A 115 0.41 2.31 -15.02
CA THR A 115 -0.49 2.86 -14.00
C THR A 115 -1.73 3.49 -14.64
N ARG A 116 -1.60 4.20 -15.77
CA ARG A 116 -2.76 4.77 -16.48
C ARG A 116 -3.75 3.69 -16.87
N ALA A 117 -3.29 2.65 -17.56
CA ALA A 117 -4.14 1.53 -17.96
C ALA A 117 -4.81 0.83 -16.77
N PHE A 118 -4.10 0.73 -15.65
CA PHE A 118 -4.64 0.16 -14.42
C PHE A 118 -5.73 1.03 -13.78
N LEU A 119 -5.55 2.34 -13.76
CA LEU A 119 -6.55 3.28 -13.26
C LEU A 119 -7.81 3.27 -14.12
N ASP A 120 -7.67 3.19 -15.44
CA ASP A 120 -8.79 3.04 -16.37
C ASP A 120 -9.53 1.72 -16.11
N GLN A 121 -8.82 0.63 -15.83
CA GLN A 121 -9.41 -0.65 -15.43
C GLN A 121 -10.16 -0.56 -14.09
N LEU A 122 -9.60 0.16 -13.09
CA LEU A 122 -10.26 0.40 -11.80
C LEU A 122 -11.56 1.18 -11.99
N ALA A 123 -11.51 2.28 -12.74
CA ALA A 123 -12.66 3.14 -13.02
C ALA A 123 -13.78 2.39 -13.76
N SER A 124 -13.43 1.52 -14.71
CA SER A 124 -14.36 0.70 -15.47
C SER A 124 -14.87 -0.54 -14.74
N SER A 125 -14.33 -0.84 -13.55
CA SER A 125 -14.75 -2.00 -12.78
C SER A 125 -16.13 -1.81 -12.17
N LYS A 126 -16.86 -2.92 -11.90
CA LYS A 126 -18.20 -2.89 -11.25
C LYS A 126 -18.21 -2.16 -9.89
N HIS A 127 -17.06 -1.96 -9.29
CA HIS A 127 -16.91 -1.35 -7.97
C HIS A 127 -16.19 0.00 -8.02
N GLY A 128 -15.80 0.48 -9.22
CA GLY A 128 -14.98 1.67 -9.43
C GLY A 128 -15.55 2.94 -8.78
N GLU A 129 -16.84 3.18 -8.92
CA GLU A 129 -17.52 4.35 -8.34
C GLU A 129 -17.49 4.39 -6.80
N ARG A 130 -17.37 3.22 -6.16
CA ARG A 130 -17.32 3.12 -4.70
C ARG A 130 -15.92 3.27 -4.14
N LEU A 131 -14.91 2.98 -4.94
CA LEU A 131 -13.52 2.93 -4.49
C LEU A 131 -12.96 4.34 -4.29
N GLN A 132 -12.42 4.59 -3.11
CA GLN A 132 -11.56 5.74 -2.89
C GLN A 132 -10.14 5.40 -3.36
N ILE A 133 -9.65 6.10 -4.36
CA ILE A 133 -8.33 5.85 -4.95
C ILE A 133 -7.39 6.99 -4.57
N GLY A 134 -6.21 6.63 -4.04
CA GLY A 134 -5.15 7.58 -3.72
C GLY A 134 -3.82 7.16 -4.33
N LEU A 135 -3.07 8.13 -4.83
CA LEU A 135 -1.77 7.90 -5.48
C LEU A 135 -0.63 8.18 -4.51
N VAL A 136 0.42 7.35 -4.56
CA VAL A 136 1.66 7.57 -3.78
C VAL A 136 2.86 7.43 -4.70
N GLY A 137 3.60 8.53 -4.89
CA GLY A 137 4.90 8.49 -5.56
C GLY A 137 5.92 7.79 -4.68
N MET A 138 6.60 6.78 -5.24
CA MET A 138 7.60 5.98 -4.54
C MET A 138 9.00 6.27 -5.07
N ARG A 139 10.00 6.32 -4.17
CA ARG A 139 11.41 6.58 -4.50
C ARG A 139 11.61 7.86 -5.32
N VAL A 140 10.89 8.91 -4.93
CA VAL A 140 10.91 10.19 -5.63
C VAL A 140 12.11 11.01 -5.16
N ASP A 141 12.96 11.40 -6.11
CA ASP A 141 13.96 12.45 -5.92
C ASP A 141 13.48 13.71 -6.66
N ALA A 142 13.05 14.71 -5.91
CA ALA A 142 12.48 15.96 -6.43
C ALA A 142 13.43 16.77 -7.35
N ARG A 143 14.72 16.38 -7.41
CA ARG A 143 15.72 17.05 -8.25
C ARG A 143 15.84 16.45 -9.64
N THR A 144 15.02 15.48 -10.01
CA THR A 144 15.15 14.72 -11.25
C THR A 144 14.04 15.07 -12.24
N ILE A 145 14.37 15.10 -13.53
CA ILE A 145 13.40 15.24 -14.64
C ILE A 145 12.32 14.14 -14.57
N ALA A 146 12.70 12.95 -14.14
CA ALA A 146 11.75 11.85 -13.96
C ALA A 146 10.67 12.17 -12.90
N SER A 147 11.03 12.92 -11.86
CA SER A 147 10.08 13.44 -10.87
C SER A 147 9.13 14.46 -11.48
N ASP A 148 9.63 15.37 -12.32
CA ASP A 148 8.79 16.35 -13.01
C ASP A 148 7.74 15.66 -13.89
N HIS A 149 8.15 14.69 -14.70
CA HIS A 149 7.24 13.89 -15.51
C HIS A 149 6.21 13.15 -14.67
N LEU A 150 6.59 12.62 -13.48
CA LEU A 150 5.64 12.01 -12.55
C LEU A 150 4.61 13.03 -12.08
N HIS A 151 5.04 14.23 -11.68
CA HIS A 151 4.15 15.30 -11.21
C HIS A 151 3.16 15.73 -12.31
N GLU A 152 3.61 15.92 -13.53
CA GLU A 152 2.75 16.24 -14.69
C GLU A 152 1.71 15.14 -14.92
N PHE A 153 2.16 13.88 -14.90
CA PHE A 153 1.26 12.74 -15.09
C PHE A 153 0.17 12.68 -14.02
N VAL A 154 0.54 12.69 -12.74
CA VAL A 154 -0.44 12.56 -11.67
C VAL A 154 -1.40 13.75 -11.61
N ALA A 155 -0.95 14.96 -11.99
CA ALA A 155 -1.80 16.13 -12.10
C ALA A 155 -2.89 15.96 -13.19
N SER A 156 -2.60 15.17 -14.24
CA SER A 156 -3.56 14.88 -15.33
C SER A 156 -4.65 13.89 -14.96
N LEU A 157 -4.53 13.20 -13.81
CA LEU A 157 -5.41 12.08 -13.44
C LEU A 157 -6.67 12.49 -12.66
N ASN A 158 -6.72 13.72 -12.15
CA ASN A 158 -7.79 14.19 -11.24
C ASN A 158 -8.03 13.26 -10.02
N LEU A 159 -6.99 12.58 -9.56
CA LEU A 159 -7.00 11.73 -8.37
C LEU A 159 -6.14 12.34 -7.27
N PRO A 160 -6.48 12.15 -5.99
CA PRO A 160 -5.69 12.67 -4.89
C PRO A 160 -4.29 12.03 -4.86
N VAL A 161 -3.26 12.87 -4.88
CA VAL A 161 -1.88 12.47 -4.59
C VAL A 161 -1.66 12.60 -3.10
N LEU A 162 -1.50 11.48 -2.42
CA LEU A 162 -1.39 11.42 -0.96
C LEU A 162 -0.02 11.86 -0.48
N SER A 163 1.02 11.46 -1.20
CA SER A 163 2.41 11.80 -0.88
C SER A 163 3.38 11.41 -1.98
N TYR A 164 4.61 11.96 -1.85
CA TYR A 164 5.80 11.51 -2.57
C TYR A 164 6.83 11.04 -1.55
N LEU A 165 7.05 9.72 -1.51
CA LEU A 165 8.00 9.08 -0.60
C LEU A 165 9.38 9.02 -1.23
N ARG A 166 10.38 9.51 -0.52
CA ARG A 166 11.77 9.51 -0.96
C ARG A 166 12.37 8.11 -0.98
N ASP A 167 13.44 7.91 -1.74
CA ASP A 167 14.27 6.72 -1.61
C ASP A 167 15.12 6.81 -0.33
N THR A 168 14.94 5.85 0.57
CA THR A 168 15.66 5.80 1.85
C THR A 168 15.88 4.38 2.32
N GLN A 169 17.05 4.14 2.92
CA GLN A 169 17.38 2.85 3.51
C GLN A 169 16.56 2.52 4.77
N ASN A 170 15.86 3.50 5.34
CA ASN A 170 15.03 3.26 6.53
C ASN A 170 13.98 2.18 6.28
N TYR A 171 13.30 2.19 5.13
CA TYR A 171 12.33 1.14 4.80
C TYR A 171 13.00 -0.25 4.74
N VAL A 172 14.18 -0.36 4.13
CA VAL A 172 14.90 -1.62 4.01
C VAL A 172 15.35 -2.14 5.38
N HIS A 173 15.96 -1.27 6.19
CA HIS A 173 16.46 -1.64 7.52
C HIS A 173 15.33 -2.02 8.49
N LEU A 174 14.20 -1.34 8.42
CA LEU A 174 13.04 -1.63 9.26
C LEU A 174 12.36 -2.92 8.80
N ALA A 175 12.14 -3.08 7.50
CA ALA A 175 11.53 -4.29 6.95
C ALA A 175 12.32 -5.56 7.28
N ALA A 176 13.65 -5.52 7.21
CA ALA A 176 14.53 -6.63 7.59
C ALA A 176 14.37 -7.08 9.06
N ARG A 177 13.74 -6.27 9.89
CA ARG A 177 13.48 -6.55 11.33
C ARG A 177 12.00 -6.72 11.64
N GLY A 178 11.14 -6.84 10.65
CA GLY A 178 9.69 -6.92 10.84
C GLY A 178 9.08 -5.64 11.41
N LEU A 179 9.75 -4.49 11.23
CA LEU A 179 9.33 -3.19 11.76
C LEU A 179 8.83 -2.26 10.64
N THR A 180 8.06 -1.27 11.03
CA THR A 180 7.58 -0.16 10.21
C THR A 180 8.12 1.17 10.74
N LEU A 181 7.88 2.26 10.02
CA LEU A 181 8.18 3.61 10.50
C LEU A 181 7.47 3.93 11.83
N PHE A 182 6.31 3.33 12.08
CA PHE A 182 5.46 3.56 13.24
C PHE A 182 5.83 2.73 14.47
N ASP A 183 6.82 1.84 14.35
CA ASP A 183 7.30 0.99 15.44
C ASP A 183 8.56 1.53 16.13
N VAL A 184 9.11 2.63 15.64
CA VAL A 184 10.38 3.20 16.14
C VAL A 184 10.21 4.63 16.63
N ALA A 185 11.17 5.11 17.42
CA ALA A 185 11.15 6.48 17.89
C ALA A 185 11.16 7.47 16.71
N PRO A 186 10.25 8.46 16.68
CA PRO A 186 10.08 9.38 15.54
C PRO A 186 11.38 10.06 15.10
N GLY A 187 12.23 10.50 16.04
CA GLY A 187 13.48 11.20 15.72
C GLY A 187 14.42 10.46 14.77
N ARG A 188 14.31 9.15 14.65
CA ARG A 188 15.11 8.34 13.72
C ARG A 188 14.58 8.38 12.29
N VAL A 189 13.29 8.59 12.13
CA VAL A 189 12.56 8.47 10.86
C VAL A 189 11.66 9.68 10.58
N GLN A 190 11.90 10.80 11.27
CA GLN A 190 11.01 11.97 11.23
C GLN A 190 10.72 12.45 9.81
N LYS A 191 11.76 12.59 8.98
CA LYS A 191 11.60 13.01 7.58
C LYS A 191 10.72 12.05 6.75
N ASP A 192 10.73 10.76 7.10
CA ASP A 192 9.90 9.77 6.43
C ASP A 192 8.47 9.84 6.97
N LEU A 193 8.29 10.02 8.28
CA LEU A 193 6.97 10.22 8.89
C LEU A 193 6.29 11.50 8.39
N ASP A 194 7.04 12.59 8.20
CA ASP A 194 6.51 13.84 7.63
C ASP A 194 5.90 13.60 6.25
N GLN A 195 6.51 12.72 5.43
CA GLN A 195 5.97 12.34 4.14
C GLN A 195 4.74 11.42 4.24
N TRP A 196 4.55 10.74 5.35
CA TRP A 196 3.37 9.88 5.59
C TRP A 196 2.14 10.66 6.08
N ASP A 197 2.27 11.91 6.47
CA ASP A 197 1.17 12.69 7.02
C ASP A 197 -0.06 12.74 6.11
N GLY A 198 0.13 12.98 4.80
CA GLY A 198 -0.96 12.98 3.83
C GLY A 198 -1.64 11.60 3.66
N ILE A 199 -0.83 10.53 3.68
CA ILE A 199 -1.34 9.15 3.62
C ILE A 199 -2.17 8.84 4.88
N CYS A 200 -1.63 9.16 6.06
CA CYS A 200 -2.31 8.91 7.34
C CYS A 200 -3.64 9.66 7.42
N LYS A 201 -3.67 10.95 7.07
CA LYS A 201 -4.89 11.76 7.04
C LYS A 201 -5.96 11.20 6.11
N TRP A 202 -5.55 10.70 4.95
CA TRP A 202 -6.47 10.08 4.00
C TRP A 202 -6.99 8.73 4.48
N LEU A 203 -6.15 7.95 5.17
CA LEU A 203 -6.56 6.66 5.76
C LEU A 203 -7.59 6.83 6.88
N ASP A 204 -7.51 7.92 7.63
CA ASP A 204 -8.39 8.23 8.78
C ASP A 204 -9.78 8.80 8.35
N GLN A 205 -9.98 9.17 7.08
CA GLN A 205 -11.27 9.59 6.52
C GLN A 205 -12.23 8.40 6.31
#